data_74111ddb36f0fcfc7f1a656e7fb02e8c
#
_entry.id   74111ddb36f0fcfc7f1a656e7fb02e8c
#
_cell.length_a   1.000
_cell.length_b   1.000
_cell.length_c   1.000
_cell.angle_alpha   90.00
_cell.angle_beta   90.00
_cell.angle_gamma   90.00
#
_symmetry.space_group_name_H-M   'P 1'
#
loop_
_entity.id
_entity.type
_entity.pdbx_description
1 polymer ?
#
loop_
_entity_poly.entity_id
_entity_poly.type
_entity_poly.pdbx_seq_one_letter_code
_entity_poly.pdbx_strand_id
1 'polypeptide(L)'
;MLSTLKISKKILALLAIALMCVGCSNVPSMSYNPWEPISIPTDAKLFDIAFTDNPNHGFIVGGKAALLETQDGGETWKPITLELGDENYRFNAIDFAGSEGWIAVEPSTLLHTNDEGKTWSSIPLSEKLPGNPVSIVALGENTAEMATDVGAIYKTTDGGKNWKAQVAESVGVVRNIERSEDGRYIAVSGKGNFYSTWEPGQNAWVQHNRNSSRKVENMGFAQNGQMWMLARGGQIQFSEPNDSEQWLEAQYPELSTSWGLLDLAYRTPSEIWVSGGSANLLRSTDGGLTWEKDRDVEDVATNFYKIVFLSPKKGFVIGDRGFLLKYQPDIAPSTESSISLK
;
A
#
# COMPACT_ATOMS: atom_id res chain seq x y z
N MET A 1 -68.84 -4.19 3.53
CA MET A 1 -68.51 -3.56 2.24
C MET A 1 -67.04 -3.19 2.25
N LEU A 2 -66.16 -4.07 1.78
CA LEU A 2 -64.74 -3.73 1.60
C LEU A 2 -64.53 -3.23 0.19
N SER A 3 -64.22 -1.96 0.02
CA SER A 3 -63.85 -1.38 -1.27
C SER A 3 -62.40 -1.76 -1.57
N THR A 4 -62.20 -2.67 -2.53
CA THR A 4 -60.89 -2.99 -3.07
C THR A 4 -60.35 -1.82 -3.88
N LEU A 5 -59.37 -1.11 -3.35
CA LEU A 5 -58.62 -0.06 -4.07
C LEU A 5 -57.89 -0.72 -5.24
N LYS A 6 -58.36 -0.50 -6.48
CA LYS A 6 -57.62 -0.86 -7.69
C LYS A 6 -56.44 0.08 -7.86
N ILE A 7 -55.28 -0.27 -7.32
CA ILE A 7 -54.02 0.44 -7.59
C ILE A 7 -53.73 0.29 -9.08
N SER A 8 -53.65 1.42 -9.79
CA SER A 8 -53.38 1.40 -11.23
C SER A 8 -52.00 0.86 -11.51
N LYS A 9 -51.86 0.04 -12.59
CA LYS A 9 -50.54 -0.54 -13.01
C LYS A 9 -49.47 0.54 -13.18
N LYS A 10 -49.85 1.80 -13.47
CA LYS A 10 -48.93 2.96 -13.54
C LYS A 10 -48.39 3.37 -12.17
N ILE A 11 -49.18 3.25 -11.10
CA ILE A 11 -48.74 3.58 -9.74
C ILE A 11 -47.81 2.47 -9.24
N LEU A 12 -48.10 1.21 -9.58
CA LEU A 12 -47.20 0.06 -9.25
C LEU A 12 -45.85 0.16 -9.99
N ALA A 13 -45.88 0.59 -11.25
CA ALA A 13 -44.68 0.82 -12.05
C ALA A 13 -43.84 2.00 -11.51
N LEU A 14 -44.48 3.08 -11.10
CA LEU A 14 -43.82 4.23 -10.48
C LEU A 14 -43.23 3.89 -9.09
N LEU A 15 -43.90 3.05 -8.30
CA LEU A 15 -43.38 2.54 -7.03
C LEU A 15 -42.20 1.58 -7.26
N ALA A 16 -42.24 0.73 -8.28
CA ALA A 16 -41.13 -0.15 -8.65
C ALA A 16 -39.90 0.64 -9.16
N ILE A 17 -40.11 1.72 -9.92
CA ILE A 17 -39.03 2.62 -10.36
C ILE A 17 -38.48 3.40 -9.19
N ALA A 18 -39.30 3.88 -8.26
CA ALA A 18 -38.85 4.56 -7.05
C ALA A 18 -38.06 3.63 -6.12
N LEU A 19 -38.42 2.34 -6.02
CA LEU A 19 -37.67 1.33 -5.27
C LEU A 19 -36.34 0.94 -5.97
N MET A 20 -36.26 1.03 -7.31
CA MET A 20 -35.01 0.83 -8.03
C MET A 20 -34.05 2.04 -7.95
N CYS A 21 -34.55 3.24 -7.69
CA CYS A 21 -33.73 4.43 -7.49
C CYS A 21 -33.15 4.56 -6.07
N VAL A 22 -33.56 3.73 -5.10
CA VAL A 22 -32.96 3.68 -3.74
C VAL A 22 -31.74 2.77 -3.67
N GLY A 23 -31.34 2.17 -4.79
CA GLY A 23 -30.15 1.31 -4.91
C GLY A 23 -28.84 2.04 -5.23
N CYS A 24 -28.70 3.34 -4.94
CA CYS A 24 -27.36 3.92 -4.75
C CYS A 24 -26.87 3.43 -3.40
N SER A 25 -26.11 2.35 -3.43
CA SER A 25 -25.36 1.87 -2.26
C SER A 25 -24.25 2.87 -1.96
N ASN A 26 -24.59 3.99 -1.33
CA ASN A 26 -23.55 4.87 -0.79
C ASN A 26 -22.80 4.09 0.29
N VAL A 27 -21.51 3.95 0.13
CA VAL A 27 -20.65 3.41 1.18
C VAL A 27 -20.85 4.28 2.43
N PRO A 28 -21.21 3.71 3.58
CA PRO A 28 -21.41 4.46 4.81
C PRO A 28 -20.20 5.32 5.14
N SER A 29 -20.42 6.50 5.69
CA SER A 29 -19.36 7.31 6.26
C SER A 29 -18.91 6.70 7.59
N MET A 30 -17.61 6.76 7.86
CA MET A 30 -17.07 6.46 9.17
C MET A 30 -17.64 7.44 10.21
N SER A 31 -17.81 6.97 11.44
CA SER A 31 -18.33 7.79 12.54
C SER A 31 -17.29 8.73 13.15
N TYR A 32 -16.01 8.51 12.85
CA TYR A 32 -14.88 9.34 13.31
C TYR A 32 -13.68 9.10 12.39
N ASN A 33 -12.78 10.07 12.32
CA ASN A 33 -11.51 9.97 11.60
C ASN A 33 -10.36 9.70 12.58
N PRO A 34 -9.68 8.53 12.50
CA PRO A 34 -8.53 8.22 13.33
C PRO A 34 -7.20 8.75 12.76
N TRP A 35 -7.22 9.49 11.66
CA TRP A 35 -6.03 9.94 10.96
C TRP A 35 -5.73 11.41 11.22
N GLU A 36 -4.52 11.70 11.66
CA GLU A 36 -4.03 13.06 11.90
C GLU A 36 -3.02 13.46 10.83
N PRO A 37 -3.20 14.62 10.17
CA PRO A 37 -2.22 15.16 9.23
C PRO A 37 -0.95 15.59 9.97
N ILE A 38 0.19 15.07 9.55
CA ILE A 38 1.51 15.45 10.08
C ILE A 38 2.21 16.33 9.05
N SER A 39 2.67 17.52 9.49
CA SER A 39 3.45 18.42 8.65
C SER A 39 4.89 17.92 8.55
N ILE A 40 5.38 17.70 7.32
CA ILE A 40 6.75 17.29 7.07
C ILE A 40 7.44 18.26 6.11
N PRO A 41 8.76 18.51 6.28
CA PRO A 41 9.48 19.56 5.56
C PRO A 41 9.96 19.10 4.17
N THR A 42 9.03 18.63 3.32
CA THR A 42 9.33 18.26 1.94
C THR A 42 8.11 18.42 1.04
N ASP A 43 8.35 18.72 -0.24
CA ASP A 43 7.37 18.68 -1.33
C ASP A 43 7.52 17.43 -2.21
N ALA A 44 8.41 16.52 -1.84
CA ALA A 44 8.66 15.30 -2.58
C ALA A 44 7.46 14.35 -2.54
N LYS A 45 7.30 13.55 -3.58
CA LYS A 45 6.46 12.37 -3.53
C LYS A 45 7.11 11.33 -2.62
N LEU A 46 6.38 10.89 -1.62
CA LEU A 46 6.83 9.86 -0.69
C LEU A 46 6.47 8.47 -1.25
N PHE A 47 7.32 7.48 -0.97
CA PHE A 47 7.15 6.13 -1.49
C PHE A 47 7.10 5.06 -0.43
N ASP A 48 7.93 5.19 0.62
CA ASP A 48 8.04 4.16 1.65
C ASP A 48 8.41 4.72 3.02
N ILE A 49 8.10 3.94 4.06
CA ILE A 49 8.37 4.27 5.47
C ILE A 49 8.75 3.00 6.21
N ALA A 50 9.82 3.07 6.99
CA ALA A 50 10.24 1.98 7.85
C ALA A 50 10.72 2.51 9.21
N PHE A 51 10.63 1.67 10.23
CA PHE A 51 11.14 1.95 11.56
C PHE A 51 12.19 0.91 11.93
N THR A 52 13.16 1.33 12.74
CA THR A 52 14.11 0.39 13.36
C THR A 52 13.40 -0.42 14.46
N ASP A 53 14.12 -1.29 15.17
CA ASP A 53 13.55 -1.99 16.34
C ASP A 53 13.10 -1.02 17.45
N ASN A 54 13.62 0.22 17.43
CA ASN A 54 13.10 1.31 18.25
C ASN A 54 11.85 1.91 17.58
N PRO A 55 10.64 1.73 18.15
CA PRO A 55 9.41 2.23 17.56
C PRO A 55 9.32 3.76 17.48
N ASN A 56 10.24 4.49 18.10
CA ASN A 56 10.31 5.95 17.98
C ASN A 56 11.25 6.40 16.86
N HIS A 57 12.14 5.54 16.39
CA HIS A 57 13.12 5.86 15.35
C HIS A 57 12.75 5.26 14.02
N GLY A 58 12.57 6.08 13.01
CA GLY A 58 12.15 5.63 11.68
C GLY A 58 12.49 6.63 10.58
N PHE A 59 12.26 6.20 9.34
CA PHE A 59 12.62 6.94 8.14
C PHE A 59 11.50 6.90 7.11
N ILE A 60 11.38 7.98 6.34
CA ILE A 60 10.55 8.06 5.12
C ILE A 60 11.48 8.33 3.95
N VAL A 61 11.22 7.66 2.84
CA VAL A 61 11.95 7.84 1.58
C VAL A 61 11.03 8.26 0.45
N GLY A 62 11.61 8.91 -0.58
CA GLY A 62 10.81 9.40 -1.70
C GLY A 62 11.62 9.90 -2.89
N GLY A 63 10.92 10.58 -3.79
CA GLY A 63 11.53 11.27 -4.95
C GLY A 63 12.47 12.40 -4.55
N LYS A 64 13.29 12.86 -5.48
CA LYS A 64 14.29 13.93 -5.26
C LYS A 64 15.26 13.59 -4.12
N ALA A 65 15.66 12.32 -3.98
CA ALA A 65 16.49 11.81 -2.90
C ALA A 65 15.97 12.17 -1.49
N ALA A 66 14.66 12.27 -1.32
CA ALA A 66 14.07 12.58 -0.01
C ALA A 66 14.35 11.45 0.98
N LEU A 67 15.01 11.79 2.07
CA LEU A 67 15.20 10.97 3.26
C LEU A 67 14.85 11.81 4.48
N LEU A 68 13.87 11.39 5.24
CA LEU A 68 13.45 12.07 6.46
C LEU A 68 13.54 11.10 7.64
N GLU A 69 13.93 11.61 8.78
CA GLU A 69 14.08 10.84 10.02
C GLU A 69 13.11 11.36 11.10
N THR A 70 12.56 10.44 11.85
CA THR A 70 11.84 10.70 13.10
C THR A 70 12.54 10.03 14.27
N GLN A 71 12.49 10.67 15.44
CA GLN A 71 13.00 10.16 16.72
C GLN A 71 11.89 10.09 17.78
N ASP A 72 10.66 10.41 17.41
CA ASP A 72 9.50 10.53 18.30
C ASP A 72 8.28 9.71 17.82
N GLY A 73 8.55 8.67 17.01
CA GLY A 73 7.50 7.76 16.55
C GLY A 73 6.63 8.32 15.42
N GLY A 74 7.14 9.33 14.70
CA GLY A 74 6.47 9.92 13.55
C GLY A 74 5.66 11.17 13.87
N GLU A 75 5.84 11.77 15.06
CA GLU A 75 5.22 13.07 15.37
C GLU A 75 5.93 14.21 14.64
N THR A 76 7.27 14.16 14.58
CA THR A 76 8.06 15.13 13.83
C THR A 76 9.07 14.44 12.92
N TRP A 77 9.38 15.09 11.81
CA TRP A 77 10.29 14.59 10.79
C TRP A 77 11.33 15.62 10.40
N LYS A 78 12.58 15.19 10.24
CA LYS A 78 13.70 16.05 9.85
C LYS A 78 14.35 15.50 8.59
N PRO A 79 14.67 16.35 7.59
CA PRO A 79 15.36 15.89 6.39
C PRO A 79 16.81 15.53 6.72
N ILE A 80 17.27 14.44 6.10
CA ILE A 80 18.69 14.04 6.07
C ILE A 80 19.18 14.25 4.64
N THR A 81 20.32 14.91 4.49
CA THR A 81 21.00 15.07 3.21
C THR A 81 22.17 14.09 3.15
N LEU A 82 22.19 13.28 2.09
CA LEU A 82 23.30 12.36 1.80
C LEU A 82 24.13 12.90 0.63
N GLU A 83 25.45 12.83 0.75
CA GLU A 83 26.40 13.26 -0.30
C GLU A 83 26.54 12.13 -1.33
N LEU A 84 25.58 12.06 -2.28
CA LEU A 84 25.53 11.00 -3.30
C LEU A 84 26.04 11.43 -4.68
N GLY A 85 26.43 12.71 -4.85
CA GLY A 85 26.82 13.30 -6.13
C GLY A 85 25.65 14.02 -6.82
N ASP A 86 25.85 14.37 -8.11
CA ASP A 86 24.96 15.27 -8.85
C ASP A 86 23.82 14.55 -9.61
N GLU A 87 23.64 13.25 -9.42
CA GLU A 87 22.58 12.50 -10.08
C GLU A 87 21.21 12.75 -9.46
N ASN A 88 20.15 12.60 -10.26
CA ASN A 88 18.78 12.75 -9.77
C ASN A 88 18.28 11.43 -9.14
N TYR A 89 18.67 11.19 -7.90
CA TYR A 89 18.31 9.99 -7.19
C TYR A 89 16.84 9.95 -6.76
N ARG A 90 16.28 8.75 -6.77
CA ARG A 90 14.97 8.44 -6.24
C ARG A 90 15.11 7.25 -5.29
N PHE A 91 14.62 7.40 -4.06
CA PHE A 91 14.61 6.35 -3.05
C PHE A 91 13.26 5.64 -3.08
N ASN A 92 13.26 4.40 -3.60
CA ASN A 92 12.03 3.67 -3.93
C ASN A 92 11.43 2.90 -2.75
N ALA A 93 12.28 2.30 -1.92
CA ALA A 93 11.88 1.49 -0.78
C ALA A 93 12.93 1.55 0.33
N ILE A 94 12.50 1.34 1.55
CA ILE A 94 13.37 1.28 2.74
C ILE A 94 12.88 0.18 3.67
N ASP A 95 13.81 -0.57 4.27
CA ASP A 95 13.49 -1.55 5.29
C ASP A 95 14.62 -1.72 6.32
N PHE A 96 14.24 -2.16 7.52
CA PHE A 96 15.16 -2.39 8.64
C PHE A 96 14.94 -3.75 9.29
N ALA A 97 16.04 -4.36 9.75
CA ALA A 97 16.04 -5.52 10.63
C ALA A 97 17.14 -5.33 11.68
N GLY A 98 16.77 -5.01 12.91
CA GLY A 98 17.71 -4.61 13.94
C GLY A 98 18.41 -3.28 13.60
N SER A 99 19.74 -3.28 13.65
CA SER A 99 20.58 -2.14 13.25
C SER A 99 20.81 -2.05 11.74
N GLU A 100 20.48 -3.10 10.98
CA GLU A 100 20.65 -3.15 9.52
C GLU A 100 19.51 -2.45 8.82
N GLY A 101 19.84 -1.53 7.94
CA GLY A 101 18.85 -0.83 7.10
C GLY A 101 19.30 -0.73 5.66
N TRP A 102 18.34 -0.79 4.75
CA TRP A 102 18.59 -0.78 3.31
C TRP A 102 17.64 0.18 2.62
N ILE A 103 18.13 0.91 1.63
CA ILE A 103 17.30 1.73 0.74
C ILE A 103 17.56 1.29 -0.71
N ALA A 104 16.48 0.97 -1.43
CA ALA A 104 16.52 0.76 -2.87
C ALA A 104 16.49 2.11 -3.60
N VAL A 105 17.48 2.35 -4.45
CA VAL A 105 17.72 3.65 -5.09
C VAL A 105 17.75 3.51 -6.62
N GLU A 106 17.13 4.44 -7.30
CA GLU A 106 17.21 4.64 -8.73
C GLU A 106 18.06 5.90 -9.02
N PRO A 107 19.03 5.84 -9.95
CA PRO A 107 19.47 4.65 -10.73
C PRO A 107 20.22 3.63 -9.88
N SER A 108 20.23 2.43 -10.33
CA SER A 108 20.85 1.16 -9.85
C SER A 108 21.87 1.25 -8.72
N THR A 109 21.42 1.64 -7.54
CA THR A 109 22.25 1.82 -6.35
C THR A 109 21.45 1.32 -5.12
N LEU A 110 22.15 0.89 -4.08
CA LEU A 110 21.56 0.67 -2.76
C LEU A 110 22.29 1.56 -1.74
N LEU A 111 21.57 1.97 -0.72
CA LEU A 111 22.17 2.53 0.47
C LEU A 111 22.03 1.51 1.60
N HIS A 112 23.08 1.36 2.39
CA HIS A 112 23.16 0.41 3.49
C HIS A 112 23.64 1.10 4.75
N THR A 113 23.03 0.76 5.87
CA THR A 113 23.46 1.13 7.22
C THR A 113 23.52 -0.11 8.10
N ASN A 114 24.42 -0.14 9.06
CA ASN A 114 24.49 -1.14 10.14
C ASN A 114 24.46 -0.49 11.54
N ASP A 115 24.07 0.78 11.60
CA ASP A 115 24.04 1.60 12.81
C ASP A 115 22.70 2.33 13.01
N GLU A 116 21.60 1.69 12.57
CA GLU A 116 20.23 2.24 12.65
C GLU A 116 20.03 3.54 11.83
N GLY A 117 20.77 3.71 10.72
CA GLY A 117 20.63 4.86 9.84
C GLY A 117 21.43 6.11 10.28
N LYS A 118 22.32 6.00 11.28
CA LYS A 118 23.21 7.11 11.67
C LYS A 118 24.22 7.42 10.58
N THR A 119 24.71 6.38 9.89
CA THR A 119 25.55 6.52 8.70
C THR A 119 25.04 5.62 7.56
N TRP A 120 25.19 6.11 6.35
CA TRP A 120 24.77 5.38 5.14
C TRP A 120 25.95 5.22 4.18
N SER A 121 26.13 4.05 3.66
CA SER A 121 27.13 3.75 2.62
C SER A 121 26.44 3.40 1.31
N SER A 122 26.96 3.92 0.20
CA SER A 122 26.46 3.61 -1.14
C SER A 122 27.07 2.30 -1.65
N ILE A 123 26.21 1.42 -2.17
CA ILE A 123 26.58 0.17 -2.82
C ILE A 123 26.12 0.25 -4.27
N PRO A 124 27.03 0.59 -5.22
CA PRO A 124 26.70 0.59 -6.63
C PRO A 124 26.39 -0.82 -7.12
N LEU A 125 25.29 -0.97 -7.82
CA LEU A 125 24.91 -2.23 -8.43
C LEU A 125 25.53 -2.37 -9.83
N SER A 126 25.73 -3.62 -10.27
CA SER A 126 26.26 -3.88 -11.59
C SER A 126 25.34 -3.34 -12.69
N GLU A 127 25.89 -2.69 -13.72
CA GLU A 127 25.16 -2.27 -14.92
C GLU A 127 24.49 -3.44 -15.67
N LYS A 128 24.94 -4.68 -15.39
CA LYS A 128 24.36 -5.91 -15.94
C LYS A 128 23.12 -6.38 -15.16
N LEU A 129 22.81 -5.75 -14.01
CA LEU A 129 21.60 -6.08 -13.26
C LEU A 129 20.36 -5.73 -14.10
N PRO A 130 19.42 -6.66 -14.34
CA PRO A 130 18.21 -6.35 -15.06
C PRO A 130 17.27 -5.48 -14.24
N GLY A 131 17.00 -4.28 -14.72
CA GLY A 131 16.09 -3.30 -14.11
C GLY A 131 16.68 -2.54 -12.91
N ASN A 132 15.89 -1.63 -12.36
CA ASN A 132 16.21 -0.85 -11.17
C ASN A 132 15.63 -1.49 -9.92
N PRO A 133 16.30 -1.40 -8.75
CA PRO A 133 15.74 -1.88 -7.50
C PRO A 133 14.50 -1.04 -7.11
N VAL A 134 13.37 -1.72 -6.89
CA VAL A 134 12.10 -1.09 -6.50
C VAL A 134 11.57 -1.60 -5.17
N SER A 135 12.11 -2.73 -4.68
CA SER A 135 11.80 -3.31 -3.38
C SER A 135 13.08 -3.80 -2.73
N ILE A 136 13.18 -3.64 -1.43
CA ILE A 136 14.28 -4.13 -0.60
C ILE A 136 13.70 -4.61 0.73
N VAL A 137 14.18 -5.73 1.24
CA VAL A 137 13.79 -6.29 2.53
C VAL A 137 15.04 -6.66 3.29
N ALA A 138 15.21 -6.09 4.47
CA ALA A 138 16.25 -6.45 5.43
C ALA A 138 15.87 -7.79 6.10
N LEU A 139 16.77 -8.75 6.09
CA LEU A 139 16.52 -10.10 6.64
C LEU A 139 17.38 -10.41 7.87
N GLY A 140 18.12 -9.44 8.36
CA GLY A 140 19.04 -9.54 9.48
C GLY A 140 20.45 -9.10 9.10
N GLU A 141 21.40 -9.36 9.99
CA GLU A 141 22.79 -8.91 9.84
C GLU A 141 23.38 -9.32 8.49
N ASN A 142 23.88 -8.34 7.74
CA ASN A 142 24.48 -8.49 6.41
C ASN A 142 23.58 -9.19 5.36
N THR A 143 22.28 -9.34 5.62
CA THR A 143 21.38 -10.12 4.78
C THR A 143 20.20 -9.30 4.30
N ALA A 144 20.01 -9.27 2.98
CA ALA A 144 18.87 -8.59 2.36
C ALA A 144 18.40 -9.28 1.08
N GLU A 145 17.14 -9.06 0.72
CA GLU A 145 16.59 -9.38 -0.60
C GLU A 145 16.15 -8.13 -1.30
N MET A 146 16.43 -7.99 -2.59
CA MET A 146 15.91 -6.93 -3.44
C MET A 146 15.17 -7.50 -4.64
N ALA A 147 14.15 -6.76 -5.09
CA ALA A 147 13.48 -7.02 -6.34
C ALA A 147 13.54 -5.81 -7.27
N THR A 148 13.61 -6.05 -8.58
CA THR A 148 13.71 -5.00 -9.59
C THR A 148 12.38 -4.76 -10.31
N ASP A 149 12.29 -3.64 -11.02
CA ASP A 149 11.13 -3.24 -11.84
C ASP A 149 10.87 -4.16 -13.07
N VAL A 150 11.71 -5.16 -13.26
CA VAL A 150 11.49 -6.25 -14.23
C VAL A 150 11.28 -7.62 -13.56
N GLY A 151 11.15 -7.66 -12.23
CA GLY A 151 10.88 -8.89 -11.48
C GLY A 151 12.09 -9.80 -11.33
N ALA A 152 13.30 -9.29 -11.40
CA ALA A 152 14.47 -10.03 -10.97
C ALA A 152 14.58 -9.96 -9.43
N ILE A 153 14.85 -11.09 -8.78
CA ILE A 153 14.99 -11.20 -7.33
C ILE A 153 16.44 -11.59 -7.00
N TYR A 154 17.03 -10.85 -6.09
CA TYR A 154 18.42 -11.10 -5.64
C TYR A 154 18.50 -11.11 -4.12
N LYS A 155 19.42 -11.92 -3.59
CA LYS A 155 19.72 -12.02 -2.17
C LYS A 155 21.20 -11.81 -1.92
N THR A 156 21.53 -11.03 -0.91
CA THR A 156 22.87 -10.95 -0.31
C THR A 156 22.88 -11.57 1.08
N THR A 157 24.05 -12.06 1.49
CA THR A 157 24.33 -12.54 2.86
C THR A 157 25.69 -12.04 3.35
N ASP A 158 26.24 -11.03 2.69
CA ASP A 158 27.57 -10.47 2.96
C ASP A 158 27.61 -8.96 2.93
N GLY A 159 26.49 -8.32 3.27
CA GLY A 159 26.36 -6.86 3.33
C GLY A 159 26.37 -6.20 1.96
N GLY A 160 25.85 -6.88 0.94
CA GLY A 160 25.73 -6.33 -0.42
C GLY A 160 26.99 -6.44 -1.28
N LYS A 161 28.05 -7.11 -0.80
CA LYS A 161 29.27 -7.33 -1.60
C LYS A 161 29.01 -8.25 -2.78
N ASN A 162 28.17 -9.26 -2.58
CA ASN A 162 27.74 -10.18 -3.62
C ASN A 162 26.21 -10.36 -3.57
N TRP A 163 25.60 -10.44 -4.75
CA TRP A 163 24.17 -10.66 -4.92
C TRP A 163 23.91 -11.91 -5.76
N LYS A 164 23.16 -12.85 -5.21
CA LYS A 164 22.80 -14.10 -5.86
C LYS A 164 21.36 -14.01 -6.37
N ALA A 165 21.17 -14.24 -7.67
CA ALA A 165 19.83 -14.34 -8.26
C ALA A 165 19.06 -15.52 -7.64
N GLN A 166 17.81 -15.29 -7.29
CA GLN A 166 16.90 -16.30 -6.74
C GLN A 166 16.00 -16.89 -7.84
N VAL A 167 15.81 -16.19 -8.93
CA VAL A 167 15.01 -16.56 -10.09
C VAL A 167 15.89 -16.55 -11.33
N ALA A 168 15.71 -17.52 -12.23
CA ALA A 168 16.53 -17.67 -13.43
C ALA A 168 16.25 -16.59 -14.48
N GLU A 169 14.98 -16.19 -14.60
CA GLU A 169 14.52 -15.20 -15.60
C GLU A 169 13.60 -14.18 -14.94
N SER A 170 13.69 -12.93 -15.37
CA SER A 170 12.79 -11.86 -14.96
C SER A 170 11.41 -12.04 -15.61
N VAL A 171 10.36 -11.57 -14.93
CA VAL A 171 8.95 -11.68 -15.41
C VAL A 171 8.61 -10.62 -16.46
N GLY A 172 9.50 -9.67 -16.72
CA GLY A 172 9.28 -8.47 -17.53
C GLY A 172 8.84 -7.28 -16.69
N VAL A 173 8.57 -6.16 -17.32
CA VAL A 173 8.22 -4.90 -16.61
C VAL A 173 7.03 -5.11 -15.69
N VAL A 174 7.22 -4.79 -14.42
CA VAL A 174 6.20 -4.84 -13.38
C VAL A 174 5.79 -3.42 -12.95
N ARG A 175 4.54 -3.26 -12.52
CA ARG A 175 4.04 -2.02 -11.91
C ARG A 175 4.05 -2.07 -10.39
N ASN A 176 3.96 -3.28 -9.85
CA ASN A 176 4.02 -3.58 -8.43
C ASN A 176 4.71 -4.92 -8.25
N ILE A 177 5.51 -5.04 -7.22
CA ILE A 177 6.09 -6.28 -6.73
C ILE A 177 6.07 -6.25 -5.21
N GLU A 178 5.52 -7.28 -4.61
CA GLU A 178 5.33 -7.38 -3.16
C GLU A 178 5.87 -8.71 -2.65
N ARG A 179 6.45 -8.69 -1.44
CA ARG A 179 6.99 -9.85 -0.75
C ARG A 179 6.16 -10.15 0.50
N SER A 180 5.79 -11.42 0.68
CA SER A 180 5.20 -11.90 1.93
C SER A 180 6.27 -12.17 3.00
N GLU A 181 5.85 -12.27 4.25
CA GLU A 181 6.76 -12.59 5.38
C GLU A 181 7.49 -13.92 5.19
N ASP A 182 6.85 -14.93 4.59
CA ASP A 182 7.43 -16.24 4.29
C ASP A 182 8.31 -16.27 3.03
N GLY A 183 8.52 -15.15 2.38
CA GLY A 183 9.44 -14.96 1.25
C GLY A 183 8.83 -15.22 -0.12
N ARG A 184 7.53 -15.46 -0.24
CA ARG A 184 6.84 -15.49 -1.54
C ARG A 184 6.77 -14.11 -2.14
N TYR A 185 6.75 -14.05 -3.45
CA TYR A 185 6.58 -12.80 -4.20
C TYR A 185 5.36 -12.86 -5.11
N ILE A 186 4.74 -11.70 -5.28
CA ILE A 186 3.72 -11.45 -6.29
C ILE A 186 4.13 -10.24 -7.12
N ALA A 187 4.02 -10.34 -8.44
CA ALA A 187 4.37 -9.27 -9.37
C ALA A 187 3.21 -8.99 -10.32
N VAL A 188 2.77 -7.75 -10.36
CA VAL A 188 1.73 -7.29 -11.31
C VAL A 188 2.41 -6.79 -12.56
N SER A 189 2.02 -7.31 -13.74
CA SER A 189 2.57 -6.87 -15.02
C SER A 189 2.38 -5.38 -15.25
N GLY A 190 3.30 -4.72 -15.95
CA GLY A 190 3.28 -3.27 -16.19
C GLY A 190 1.97 -2.75 -16.77
N LYS A 191 1.26 -3.56 -17.57
CA LYS A 191 -0.07 -3.25 -18.12
C LYS A 191 -1.24 -3.68 -17.22
N GLY A 192 -0.98 -4.41 -16.11
CA GLY A 192 -2.01 -4.94 -15.21
C GLY A 192 -2.91 -6.02 -15.83
N ASN A 193 -2.47 -6.70 -16.88
CA ASN A 193 -3.26 -7.72 -17.56
C ASN A 193 -3.21 -9.08 -16.87
N PHE A 194 -2.07 -9.38 -16.24
CA PHE A 194 -1.78 -10.61 -15.52
C PHE A 194 -0.92 -10.30 -14.29
N TYR A 195 -0.77 -11.26 -13.44
CA TYR A 195 0.20 -11.25 -12.34
C TYR A 195 1.00 -12.54 -12.36
N SER A 196 2.09 -12.56 -11.63
CA SER A 196 2.93 -13.75 -11.48
C SER A 196 3.27 -13.93 -10.01
N THR A 197 3.42 -15.18 -9.59
CA THR A 197 3.86 -15.54 -8.25
C THR A 197 5.19 -16.29 -8.32
N TRP A 198 5.97 -16.17 -7.27
CA TRP A 198 7.19 -16.91 -7.07
C TRP A 198 7.33 -17.33 -5.60
N GLU A 199 7.80 -18.54 -5.37
CA GLU A 199 8.04 -19.09 -4.04
C GLU A 199 9.53 -19.48 -3.87
N PRO A 200 10.08 -19.38 -2.65
CA PRO A 200 11.44 -19.77 -2.39
C PRO A 200 11.75 -21.20 -2.86
N GLY A 201 12.80 -21.31 -3.68
CA GLY A 201 13.21 -22.58 -4.29
C GLY A 201 12.66 -22.87 -5.68
N GLN A 202 11.68 -22.09 -6.18
CA GLN A 202 11.28 -22.13 -7.58
C GLN A 202 12.33 -21.49 -8.48
N ASN A 203 12.55 -22.06 -9.67
CA ASN A 203 13.49 -21.51 -10.64
C ASN A 203 12.91 -20.37 -11.49
N ALA A 204 11.59 -20.30 -11.64
CA ALA A 204 10.92 -19.34 -12.49
C ALA A 204 9.62 -18.85 -11.86
N TRP A 205 9.16 -17.68 -12.31
CA TRP A 205 7.85 -17.14 -12.00
C TRP A 205 6.73 -17.99 -12.61
N VAL A 206 5.63 -18.14 -11.87
CA VAL A 206 4.39 -18.73 -12.34
C VAL A 206 3.42 -17.65 -12.76
N GLN A 207 3.08 -17.58 -14.04
CA GLN A 207 2.18 -16.56 -14.57
C GLN A 207 0.71 -16.99 -14.43
N HIS A 208 -0.13 -16.07 -13.94
CA HIS A 208 -1.57 -16.23 -13.78
C HIS A 208 -2.31 -15.27 -14.72
N ASN A 209 -2.98 -15.85 -15.73
CA ASN A 209 -3.78 -15.07 -16.66
C ASN A 209 -5.17 -14.78 -16.08
N ARG A 210 -5.67 -13.59 -16.35
CA ARG A 210 -6.98 -13.15 -15.89
C ARG A 210 -7.99 -13.08 -17.03
N ASN A 211 -9.21 -13.53 -16.77
CA ASN A 211 -10.34 -13.40 -17.69
C ASN A 211 -11.10 -12.07 -17.53
N SER A 212 -10.52 -11.08 -16.85
CA SER A 212 -11.12 -9.78 -16.61
C SER A 212 -10.46 -8.70 -17.47
N SER A 213 -11.26 -7.80 -18.05
CA SER A 213 -10.79 -6.60 -18.74
C SER A 213 -10.27 -5.51 -17.78
N ARG A 214 -10.59 -5.59 -16.48
CA ARG A 214 -10.14 -4.63 -15.46
C ARG A 214 -8.66 -4.84 -15.18
N LYS A 215 -7.88 -3.76 -15.33
CA LYS A 215 -6.44 -3.78 -15.06
C LYS A 215 -6.17 -3.88 -13.58
N VAL A 216 -5.28 -4.76 -13.18
CA VAL A 216 -4.75 -4.81 -11.81
C VAL A 216 -3.91 -3.56 -11.57
N GLU A 217 -4.15 -2.91 -10.44
CA GLU A 217 -3.36 -1.75 -10.00
C GLU A 217 -2.31 -2.16 -8.96
N ASN A 218 -2.71 -2.97 -7.98
CA ASN A 218 -1.84 -3.45 -6.90
C ASN A 218 -2.30 -4.82 -6.40
N MET A 219 -1.37 -5.60 -5.86
CA MET A 219 -1.60 -6.87 -5.19
C MET A 219 -0.61 -7.04 -4.05
N GLY A 220 -0.99 -7.82 -3.06
CA GLY A 220 -0.12 -8.18 -1.95
C GLY A 220 -0.68 -9.33 -1.13
N PHE A 221 -0.13 -9.49 0.07
CA PHE A 221 -0.45 -10.59 0.97
C PHE A 221 -1.05 -10.08 2.28
N ALA A 222 -1.99 -10.84 2.83
CA ALA A 222 -2.39 -10.74 4.22
C ALA A 222 -1.43 -11.56 5.11
N GLN A 223 -1.43 -11.30 6.40
CA GLN A 223 -0.61 -12.04 7.37
C GLN A 223 -0.85 -13.56 7.37
N ASN A 224 -2.07 -14.01 7.04
CA ASN A 224 -2.42 -15.42 6.90
C ASN A 224 -2.00 -16.02 5.54
N GLY A 225 -1.30 -15.27 4.70
CA GLY A 225 -0.84 -15.69 3.38
C GLY A 225 -1.89 -15.64 2.27
N GLN A 226 -3.12 -15.22 2.58
CA GLN A 226 -4.15 -14.91 1.60
C GLN A 226 -3.69 -13.74 0.72
N MET A 227 -3.97 -13.78 -0.58
CA MET A 227 -3.66 -12.67 -1.48
C MET A 227 -4.84 -11.70 -1.58
N TRP A 228 -4.53 -10.43 -1.76
CA TRP A 228 -5.50 -9.40 -2.12
C TRP A 228 -5.13 -8.75 -3.45
N MET A 229 -6.13 -8.24 -4.14
CA MET A 229 -6.01 -7.58 -5.44
C MET A 229 -6.86 -6.31 -5.48
N LEU A 230 -6.24 -5.23 -5.92
CA LEU A 230 -6.91 -3.99 -6.30
C LEU A 230 -6.90 -3.86 -7.82
N ALA A 231 -8.05 -3.60 -8.44
CA ALA A 231 -8.13 -3.39 -9.88
C ALA A 231 -8.99 -2.17 -10.24
N ARG A 232 -8.85 -1.71 -11.46
CA ARG A 232 -9.56 -0.52 -11.96
C ARG A 232 -11.06 -0.61 -11.78
N GLY A 233 -11.66 0.54 -11.52
CA GLY A 233 -13.09 0.66 -11.24
C GLY A 233 -13.45 0.26 -9.81
N GLY A 234 -12.49 0.39 -8.87
CA GLY A 234 -12.71 0.18 -7.45
C GLY A 234 -12.86 -1.27 -7.04
N GLN A 235 -12.37 -2.21 -7.87
CA GLN A 235 -12.43 -3.63 -7.53
C GLN A 235 -11.46 -3.95 -6.40
N ILE A 236 -11.98 -4.61 -5.36
CA ILE A 236 -11.23 -5.28 -4.30
C ILE A 236 -11.56 -6.76 -4.36
N GLN A 237 -10.57 -7.61 -4.30
CA GLN A 237 -10.77 -9.05 -4.35
C GLN A 237 -9.74 -9.77 -3.50
N PHE A 238 -10.16 -10.83 -2.82
CA PHE A 238 -9.31 -11.67 -1.98
C PHE A 238 -9.25 -13.08 -2.55
N SER A 239 -8.12 -13.78 -2.40
CA SER A 239 -8.04 -15.21 -2.69
C SER A 239 -8.75 -16.00 -1.60
N GLU A 240 -9.06 -17.28 -1.86
CA GLU A 240 -9.44 -18.19 -0.78
C GLU A 240 -8.29 -18.34 0.23
N PRO A 241 -8.59 -18.51 1.50
CA PRO A 241 -7.58 -18.86 2.50
C PRO A 241 -6.91 -20.19 2.12
N ASN A 242 -5.59 -20.23 2.09
CA ASN A 242 -4.78 -21.41 1.75
C ASN A 242 -4.88 -21.89 0.28
N ASP A 243 -5.58 -21.17 -0.60
CA ASP A 243 -5.62 -21.45 -2.04
C ASP A 243 -5.45 -20.15 -2.83
N SER A 244 -4.23 -19.89 -3.29
CA SER A 244 -3.89 -18.70 -4.06
C SER A 244 -4.39 -18.70 -5.50
N GLU A 245 -4.90 -19.82 -5.99
CA GLU A 245 -5.45 -19.97 -7.34
C GLU A 245 -6.96 -19.66 -7.39
N GLN A 246 -7.64 -19.70 -6.25
CA GLN A 246 -9.07 -19.44 -6.14
C GLN A 246 -9.35 -18.07 -5.54
N TRP A 247 -10.17 -17.29 -6.25
CA TRP A 247 -10.54 -15.93 -5.87
C TRP A 247 -12.00 -15.88 -5.45
N LEU A 248 -12.24 -15.25 -4.27
CA LEU A 248 -13.59 -14.94 -3.78
C LEU A 248 -14.29 -13.95 -4.71
N GLU A 249 -15.57 -13.71 -4.50
CA GLU A 249 -16.33 -12.73 -5.27
C GLU A 249 -15.73 -11.32 -5.13
N ALA A 250 -15.60 -10.64 -6.27
CA ALA A 250 -15.03 -9.29 -6.30
C ALA A 250 -16.01 -8.28 -5.72
N GLN A 251 -15.50 -7.39 -4.89
CA GLN A 251 -16.26 -6.31 -4.26
C GLN A 251 -15.97 -4.97 -4.95
N TYR A 252 -16.96 -4.09 -4.94
CA TYR A 252 -16.89 -2.79 -5.58
C TYR A 252 -17.47 -1.72 -4.63
N PRO A 253 -16.71 -1.31 -3.60
CA PRO A 253 -17.10 -0.17 -2.79
C PRO A 253 -17.31 1.06 -3.67
N GLU A 254 -18.29 1.88 -3.35
CA GLU A 254 -18.54 3.09 -4.11
C GLU A 254 -17.34 4.03 -4.04
N LEU A 255 -16.87 4.45 -5.20
CA LEU A 255 -15.80 5.43 -5.33
C LEU A 255 -16.38 6.70 -5.93
N SER A 256 -16.18 7.82 -5.28
CA SER A 256 -16.59 9.14 -5.75
C SER A 256 -15.76 9.65 -6.94
N THR A 257 -14.68 8.93 -7.32
CA THR A 257 -13.74 9.40 -8.35
C THR A 257 -13.34 8.30 -9.31
N SER A 258 -12.87 8.69 -10.51
CA SER A 258 -12.28 7.80 -11.51
C SER A 258 -10.87 7.31 -11.14
N TRP A 259 -10.26 7.87 -10.10
CA TRP A 259 -8.96 7.45 -9.59
C TRP A 259 -9.11 6.14 -8.81
N GLY A 260 -8.27 5.16 -9.14
CA GLY A 260 -8.37 3.82 -8.56
C GLY A 260 -7.93 3.73 -7.10
N LEU A 261 -8.18 2.57 -6.50
CA LEU A 261 -7.56 2.14 -5.26
C LEU A 261 -6.08 1.82 -5.55
N LEU A 262 -5.19 2.22 -4.64
CA LEU A 262 -3.76 2.18 -4.86
C LEU A 262 -3.01 1.23 -3.93
N ASP A 263 -3.44 1.13 -2.65
CA ASP A 263 -2.79 0.26 -1.69
C ASP A 263 -3.75 -0.25 -0.63
N LEU A 264 -3.39 -1.37 0.03
CA LEU A 264 -4.18 -2.03 1.06
C LEU A 264 -3.29 -2.51 2.19
N ALA A 265 -3.70 -2.24 3.43
CA ALA A 265 -3.01 -2.73 4.62
C ALA A 265 -3.98 -3.27 5.67
N TYR A 266 -3.52 -4.29 6.38
CA TYR A 266 -4.22 -4.87 7.52
C TYR A 266 -3.76 -4.18 8.82
N ARG A 267 -4.71 -3.58 9.57
CA ARG A 267 -4.45 -3.11 10.93
C ARG A 267 -4.56 -4.25 11.94
N THR A 268 -5.55 -5.11 11.72
CA THR A 268 -5.75 -6.38 12.43
C THR A 268 -6.24 -7.42 11.42
N PRO A 269 -6.34 -8.71 11.76
CA PRO A 269 -6.86 -9.72 10.82
C PRO A 269 -8.25 -9.43 10.27
N SER A 270 -9.08 -8.66 10.98
CA SER A 270 -10.43 -8.27 10.54
C SER A 270 -10.55 -6.82 10.11
N GLU A 271 -9.59 -5.96 10.43
CA GLU A 271 -9.64 -4.55 10.05
C GLU A 271 -8.65 -4.25 8.93
N ILE A 272 -9.21 -3.87 7.79
CA ILE A 272 -8.50 -3.61 6.54
C ILE A 272 -8.73 -2.15 6.16
N TRP A 273 -7.67 -1.50 5.71
CA TRP A 273 -7.71 -0.17 5.15
C TRP A 273 -7.25 -0.18 3.71
N VAL A 274 -7.88 0.65 2.88
CA VAL A 274 -7.53 0.81 1.47
C VAL A 274 -7.38 2.29 1.16
N SER A 275 -6.24 2.64 0.60
CA SER A 275 -5.93 4.00 0.15
C SER A 275 -6.05 4.13 -1.38
N GLY A 276 -6.26 5.35 -1.87
CA GLY A 276 -6.43 5.56 -3.30
C GLY A 276 -6.23 6.98 -3.79
N GLY A 277 -6.47 7.20 -5.07
CA GLY A 277 -6.41 8.50 -5.69
C GLY A 277 -7.51 9.44 -5.18
N SER A 278 -7.27 10.76 -5.24
CA SER A 278 -8.17 11.81 -4.72
C SER A 278 -8.58 11.58 -3.27
N ALA A 279 -7.60 11.31 -2.41
CA ALA A 279 -7.77 11.11 -0.98
C ALA A 279 -8.81 10.02 -0.60
N ASN A 280 -9.03 9.02 -1.45
CA ASN A 280 -9.87 7.89 -1.07
C ASN A 280 -9.22 7.10 0.07
N LEU A 281 -9.98 6.92 1.14
CA LEU A 281 -9.60 6.10 2.28
C LEU A 281 -10.83 5.31 2.74
N LEU A 282 -10.72 3.98 2.64
CA LEU A 282 -11.79 3.05 2.98
C LEU A 282 -11.35 2.17 4.13
N ARG A 283 -12.30 1.78 4.98
CA ARG A 283 -12.10 0.83 6.08
C ARG A 283 -13.11 -0.29 6.01
N SER A 284 -12.65 -1.50 6.29
CA SER A 284 -13.49 -2.65 6.65
C SER A 284 -13.12 -3.09 8.06
N THR A 285 -14.10 -3.49 8.86
CA THR A 285 -13.89 -4.03 10.22
C THR A 285 -14.31 -5.51 10.34
N ASP A 286 -14.72 -6.11 9.22
CA ASP A 286 -15.28 -7.46 9.13
C ASP A 286 -14.53 -8.35 8.10
N GLY A 287 -13.23 -8.07 7.89
CA GLY A 287 -12.39 -8.86 6.99
C GLY A 287 -12.65 -8.60 5.51
N GLY A 288 -13.17 -7.42 5.17
CA GLY A 288 -13.40 -7.02 3.80
C GLY A 288 -14.81 -7.35 3.27
N LEU A 289 -15.75 -7.75 4.14
CA LEU A 289 -17.13 -8.04 3.71
C LEU A 289 -17.94 -6.76 3.49
N THR A 290 -17.77 -5.76 4.36
CA THR A 290 -18.39 -4.44 4.20
C THR A 290 -17.34 -3.33 4.34
N TRP A 291 -17.63 -2.16 3.76
CA TRP A 291 -16.70 -1.04 3.69
C TRP A 291 -17.37 0.25 4.16
N GLU A 292 -16.59 1.07 4.85
CA GLU A 292 -16.91 2.45 5.23
C GLU A 292 -15.90 3.39 4.59
N LYS A 293 -16.31 4.63 4.31
CA LYS A 293 -15.43 5.65 3.74
C LYS A 293 -15.11 6.72 4.78
N ASP A 294 -13.84 7.07 4.89
CA ASP A 294 -13.41 8.25 5.62
C ASP A 294 -13.64 9.49 4.75
N ARG A 295 -14.63 10.30 5.12
CA ARG A 295 -14.98 11.52 4.39
C ARG A 295 -14.27 12.75 4.92
N ASP A 296 -13.67 12.70 6.09
CA ASP A 296 -12.97 13.84 6.68
C ASP A 296 -11.66 14.16 5.93
N VAL A 297 -11.15 13.19 5.17
CA VAL A 297 -9.96 13.38 4.30
C VAL A 297 -10.30 13.63 2.83
N GLU A 298 -11.59 13.62 2.43
CA GLU A 298 -12.02 13.70 1.03
C GLU A 298 -11.60 14.99 0.33
N ASP A 299 -11.54 16.11 1.05
CA ASP A 299 -11.19 17.43 0.51
C ASP A 299 -9.68 17.64 0.35
N VAL A 300 -8.86 16.67 0.73
CA VAL A 300 -7.41 16.76 0.56
C VAL A 300 -7.02 16.52 -0.89
N ALA A 301 -6.43 17.51 -1.54
CA ALA A 301 -6.05 17.43 -2.95
C ALA A 301 -4.74 16.62 -3.15
N THR A 302 -4.75 15.33 -2.77
CA THR A 302 -3.61 14.43 -2.89
C THR A 302 -4.04 13.01 -3.28
N ASN A 303 -3.07 12.19 -3.71
CA ASN A 303 -3.26 10.74 -3.84
C ASN A 303 -2.58 10.06 -2.67
N PHE A 304 -3.23 9.09 -2.07
CA PHE A 304 -2.68 8.23 -1.03
C PHE A 304 -2.07 6.98 -1.68
N TYR A 305 -0.74 6.98 -1.86
CA TYR A 305 -0.04 5.93 -2.60
C TYR A 305 0.26 4.69 -1.80
N LYS A 306 0.47 4.84 -0.50
CA LYS A 306 0.79 3.73 0.39
C LYS A 306 0.11 3.92 1.74
N ILE A 307 -0.39 2.82 2.28
CA ILE A 307 -0.86 2.71 3.64
C ILE A 307 -0.11 1.57 4.33
N VAL A 308 0.35 1.79 5.55
CA VAL A 308 1.09 0.79 6.30
C VAL A 308 0.69 0.82 7.77
N PHE A 309 0.57 -0.37 8.36
CA PHE A 309 0.45 -0.55 9.81
C PHE A 309 1.66 -1.32 10.32
N LEU A 310 2.48 -0.66 11.13
CA LEU A 310 3.63 -1.25 11.82
C LEU A 310 3.20 -2.00 13.09
N SER A 311 2.04 -1.66 13.62
CA SER A 311 1.34 -2.34 14.70
C SER A 311 -0.14 -1.93 14.66
N PRO A 312 -1.04 -2.60 15.40
CA PRO A 312 -2.44 -2.18 15.48
C PRO A 312 -2.66 -0.76 16.03
N LYS A 313 -1.64 -0.16 16.64
CA LYS A 313 -1.70 1.20 17.18
C LYS A 313 -0.89 2.23 16.40
N LYS A 314 -0.11 1.79 15.40
CA LYS A 314 0.80 2.65 14.66
C LYS A 314 0.69 2.39 13.17
N GLY A 315 0.21 3.37 12.44
CA GLY A 315 0.05 3.32 10.99
C GLY A 315 0.27 4.69 10.35
N PHE A 316 0.53 4.66 9.05
CA PHE A 316 0.75 5.86 8.24
C PHE A 316 0.09 5.71 6.87
N VAL A 317 -0.38 6.84 6.33
CA VAL A 317 -0.75 6.99 4.92
C VAL A 317 0.17 8.04 4.32
N ILE A 318 0.85 7.69 3.23
CA ILE A 318 1.78 8.57 2.54
C ILE A 318 1.31 8.88 1.13
N GLY A 319 1.55 10.13 0.71
CA GLY A 319 1.02 10.65 -0.55
C GLY A 319 1.97 11.61 -1.26
N ASP A 320 1.38 12.36 -2.19
CA ASP A 320 2.09 13.41 -2.94
C ASP A 320 2.46 14.60 -2.06
N ARG A 321 3.48 15.35 -2.49
CA ARG A 321 3.87 16.67 -1.95
C ARG A 321 4.12 16.66 -0.45
N GLY A 322 4.78 15.62 0.05
CA GLY A 322 5.07 15.49 1.47
C GLY A 322 3.84 15.27 2.36
N PHE A 323 2.73 14.78 1.80
CA PHE A 323 1.54 14.52 2.59
C PHE A 323 1.68 13.23 3.41
N LEU A 324 1.43 13.35 4.71
CA LEU A 324 1.52 12.26 5.68
C LEU A 324 0.31 12.29 6.62
N LEU A 325 -0.35 11.15 6.78
CA LEU A 325 -1.30 10.94 7.87
C LEU A 325 -0.70 9.92 8.85
N LYS A 326 -0.93 10.15 10.12
CA LYS A 326 -0.57 9.24 11.21
C LYS A 326 -1.84 8.71 11.88
N TYR A 327 -1.88 7.41 12.13
CA TYR A 327 -3.00 6.76 12.81
C TYR A 327 -2.96 7.06 14.31
N GLN A 328 -4.11 7.52 14.84
CA GLN A 328 -4.32 7.85 16.25
C GLN A 328 -5.46 6.97 16.83
N PRO A 329 -5.12 5.82 17.43
CA PRO A 329 -6.13 4.83 17.84
C PRO A 329 -7.03 5.30 18.99
N ASP A 330 -6.60 6.27 19.77
CA ASP A 330 -7.26 6.72 21.01
C ASP A 330 -8.10 7.99 20.83
N ILE A 331 -8.30 8.46 19.60
CA ILE A 331 -9.25 9.54 19.34
C ILE A 331 -10.66 8.97 19.50
N ALA A 332 -11.24 9.20 20.69
CA ALA A 332 -12.65 8.92 20.90
C ALA A 332 -13.51 9.81 19.99
N PRO A 333 -14.68 9.33 19.49
CA PRO A 333 -15.61 10.17 18.77
C PRO A 333 -15.89 11.42 19.61
N SER A 334 -15.62 12.60 19.05
CA SER A 334 -15.93 13.85 19.76
C SER A 334 -17.42 13.89 20.05
N THR A 335 -17.81 13.88 21.30
CA THR A 335 -19.19 14.03 21.78
C THR A 335 -19.65 15.50 21.68
N GLU A 336 -19.04 16.31 20.81
CA GLU A 336 -19.44 17.70 20.61
C GLU A 336 -20.02 17.94 19.22
N SER A 337 -21.33 17.75 19.11
CA SER A 337 -22.18 18.63 18.29
C SER A 337 -23.63 18.59 18.74
N SER A 338 -23.88 18.91 19.99
CA SER A 338 -25.18 19.46 20.38
C SER A 338 -25.03 20.98 20.61
N ILE A 339 -24.72 21.73 19.56
CA ILE A 339 -24.96 23.17 19.59
C ILE A 339 -26.45 23.37 19.42
N SER A 340 -27.11 23.49 20.52
CA SER A 340 -28.46 24.04 20.62
C SER A 340 -28.47 25.45 20.03
N LEU A 341 -29.05 25.57 18.85
CA LEU A 341 -29.54 26.89 18.35
C LEU A 341 -30.72 27.27 19.23
N LYS A 342 -30.54 28.29 20.06
CA LYS A 342 -31.61 29.13 20.59
C LYS A 342 -31.79 30.33 19.71
#